data_328fd97311bda6b96a18154eccb5167d
#
_entry.id   328fd97311bda6b96a18154eccb5167d
#
_cell.length_a   1.000
_cell.length_b   1.000
_cell.length_c   1.000
_cell.angle_alpha   90.00
_cell.angle_beta   90.00
_cell.angle_gamma   90.00
#
_symmetry.space_group_name_H-M   'P 1'
#
loop_
_entity.id
_entity.type
_entity.pdbx_description
1 polymer ?
#
loop_
_entity_poly.entity_id
_entity_poly.type
_entity_poly.pdbx_seq_one_letter_code
_entity_poly.pdbx_strand_id
1 'polypeptide(L)'
;ERTHSANFLDYYIICLINGKEYDKAEDTLKKLLKTDDSNKDFLIDLGYIYQQQGKTNKSEECYGKAIKKIIPQNTAIINLANKFKNIREYSWAIKTYQQGRILLKKPDAFLKELGDCYLMERDYEQMMPLFVRTLELNPGSIDNITAQLSFARSNDIVNSIDPVIEKTLKSLCQKTDYLPVFDELAVWYNLQIRNYLLALQHAVLLNNKSENKLHIFLN
;
A
#
# COMPACT_ATOMS: atom_id res chain seq x y z
N GLU A 1 -12.01 15.71 -30.57
CA GLU A 1 -11.26 16.97 -30.30
C GLU A 1 -11.02 17.25 -28.80
N ARG A 2 -11.95 16.88 -27.88
CA ARG A 2 -11.77 17.10 -26.43
C ARG A 2 -10.65 16.24 -25.77
N THR A 3 -10.38 15.06 -26.30
CA THR A 3 -9.36 14.13 -25.73
C THR A 3 -7.92 14.58 -25.99
N HIS A 4 -7.63 15.16 -27.15
CA HIS A 4 -6.29 15.68 -27.47
C HIS A 4 -5.93 16.96 -26.70
N SER A 5 -6.93 17.81 -26.44
CA SER A 5 -6.74 19.04 -25.67
C SER A 5 -6.44 18.77 -24.18
N ALA A 6 -7.06 17.75 -23.58
CA ALA A 6 -6.82 17.38 -22.18
C ALA A 6 -5.38 16.84 -21.98
N ASN A 7 -4.91 15.96 -22.89
CA ASN A 7 -3.55 15.43 -22.82
C ASN A 7 -2.48 16.53 -22.96
N PHE A 8 -2.70 17.52 -23.82
CA PHE A 8 -1.75 18.63 -24.00
C PHE A 8 -1.64 19.48 -22.72
N LEU A 9 -2.74 19.70 -22.04
CA LEU A 9 -2.76 20.49 -20.81
C LEU A 9 -2.04 19.77 -19.66
N ASP A 10 -2.25 18.46 -19.53
CA ASP A 10 -1.54 17.65 -18.55
C ASP A 10 -0.03 17.68 -18.79
N TYR A 11 0.41 17.50 -20.03
CA TYR A 11 1.82 17.63 -20.39
C TYR A 11 2.39 19.03 -20.12
N TYR A 12 1.63 20.08 -20.39
CA TYR A 12 2.06 21.44 -20.11
C TYR A 12 2.28 21.66 -18.62
N ILE A 13 1.34 21.20 -17.76
CA ILE A 13 1.47 21.28 -16.30
C ILE A 13 2.70 20.48 -15.83
N ILE A 14 2.88 19.26 -16.31
CA ILE A 14 4.03 18.42 -16.00
C ILE A 14 5.35 19.12 -16.38
N CYS A 15 5.40 19.75 -17.56
CA CYS A 15 6.59 20.50 -17.98
C CYS A 15 6.89 21.70 -17.07
N LEU A 16 5.86 22.43 -16.65
CA LEU A 16 6.03 23.55 -15.70
C LEU A 16 6.54 23.07 -14.35
N ILE A 17 5.97 21.98 -13.83
CA ILE A 17 6.37 21.39 -12.54
C ILE A 17 7.85 20.91 -12.61
N ASN A 18 8.19 20.14 -13.65
CA ASN A 18 9.53 19.60 -13.82
C ASN A 18 10.57 20.71 -14.09
N GLY A 19 10.15 21.79 -14.76
CA GLY A 19 10.94 23.00 -14.97
C GLY A 19 11.03 23.91 -13.73
N LYS A 20 10.37 23.54 -12.63
CA LYS A 20 10.27 24.34 -11.38
C LYS A 20 9.63 25.72 -11.57
N GLU A 21 8.85 25.89 -12.62
CA GLU A 21 8.06 27.10 -12.91
C GLU A 21 6.77 27.11 -12.07
N TYR A 22 6.95 26.97 -10.74
CA TYR A 22 5.83 26.73 -9.81
C TYR A 22 4.78 27.84 -9.81
N ASP A 23 5.17 29.10 -9.96
CA ASP A 23 4.21 30.22 -9.97
C ASP A 23 3.30 30.17 -11.21
N LYS A 24 3.87 29.85 -12.38
CA LYS A 24 3.08 29.69 -13.61
C LYS A 24 2.16 28.48 -13.55
N ALA A 25 2.65 27.38 -12.97
CA ALA A 25 1.87 26.16 -12.78
C ALA A 25 0.71 26.42 -11.79
N GLU A 26 0.98 27.09 -10.66
CA GLU A 26 -0.04 27.49 -9.66
C GLU A 26 -1.14 28.33 -10.31
N ASP A 27 -0.77 29.38 -11.05
CA ASP A 27 -1.74 30.28 -11.71
C ASP A 27 -2.56 29.54 -12.77
N THR A 28 -1.95 28.63 -13.52
CA THR A 28 -2.64 27.82 -14.53
C THR A 28 -3.65 26.89 -13.87
N LEU A 29 -3.23 26.13 -12.85
CA LEU A 29 -4.10 25.20 -12.11
C LEU A 29 -5.25 25.93 -11.40
N LYS A 30 -5.00 27.09 -10.82
CA LYS A 30 -6.06 27.89 -10.20
C LYS A 30 -7.10 28.37 -11.22
N LYS A 31 -6.69 28.75 -12.43
CA LYS A 31 -7.63 29.11 -13.50
C LYS A 31 -8.48 27.91 -13.92
N LEU A 32 -7.85 26.73 -14.06
CA LEU A 32 -8.55 25.49 -14.42
C LEU A 32 -9.53 25.05 -13.34
N LEU A 33 -9.13 25.12 -12.08
CA LEU A 33 -9.99 24.79 -10.94
C LEU A 33 -11.16 25.78 -10.74
N LYS A 34 -11.12 26.98 -11.32
CA LYS A 34 -12.29 27.87 -11.37
C LYS A 34 -13.35 27.36 -12.35
N THR A 35 -12.95 26.62 -13.40
CA THR A 35 -13.88 26.05 -14.40
C THR A 35 -14.33 24.64 -14.04
N ASP A 36 -13.47 23.88 -13.38
CA ASP A 36 -13.73 22.52 -12.87
C ASP A 36 -13.10 22.35 -11.49
N ASP A 37 -13.82 22.80 -10.46
CA ASP A 37 -13.38 22.69 -9.06
C ASP A 37 -13.36 21.25 -8.55
N SER A 38 -13.93 20.33 -9.33
CA SER A 38 -14.03 18.90 -9.00
C SER A 38 -12.86 18.05 -9.51
N ASN A 39 -11.99 18.62 -10.34
CA ASN A 39 -10.87 17.90 -10.92
C ASN A 39 -9.82 17.51 -9.86
N LYS A 40 -9.82 16.23 -9.50
CA LYS A 40 -8.95 15.69 -8.45
C LYS A 40 -7.48 15.74 -8.84
N ASP A 41 -7.17 15.56 -10.13
CA ASP A 41 -5.82 15.56 -10.64
C ASP A 41 -5.21 16.96 -10.50
N PHE A 42 -5.93 18.01 -10.88
CA PHE A 42 -5.48 19.39 -10.70
C PHE A 42 -5.33 19.76 -9.23
N LEU A 43 -6.18 19.22 -8.34
CA LEU A 43 -6.04 19.44 -6.90
C LEU A 43 -4.75 18.79 -6.36
N ILE A 44 -4.40 17.60 -6.84
CA ILE A 44 -3.14 16.92 -6.43
C ILE A 44 -1.93 17.69 -6.96
N ASP A 45 -1.95 18.09 -8.23
CA ASP A 45 -0.85 18.83 -8.83
C ASP A 45 -0.63 20.18 -8.13
N LEU A 46 -1.71 20.89 -7.80
CA LEU A 46 -1.64 22.13 -7.03
C LEU A 46 -1.11 21.90 -5.61
N GLY A 47 -1.56 20.82 -4.96
CA GLY A 47 -1.05 20.41 -3.65
C GLY A 47 0.45 20.11 -3.69
N TYR A 48 0.91 19.41 -4.72
CA TYR A 48 2.33 19.13 -4.92
C TYR A 48 3.16 20.43 -5.09
N ILE A 49 2.67 21.38 -5.90
CA ILE A 49 3.32 22.68 -6.06
C ILE A 49 3.42 23.41 -4.72
N TYR A 50 2.36 23.43 -3.93
CA TYR A 50 2.37 24.05 -2.59
C TYR A 50 3.40 23.37 -1.67
N GLN A 51 3.53 22.06 -1.75
CA GLN A 51 4.53 21.32 -0.98
C GLN A 51 5.95 21.72 -1.39
N GLN A 52 6.24 21.80 -2.71
CA GLN A 52 7.54 22.24 -3.22
C GLN A 52 7.89 23.69 -2.83
N GLN A 53 6.87 24.51 -2.62
CA GLN A 53 7.00 25.90 -2.12
C GLN A 53 7.04 25.99 -0.58
N GLY A 54 6.99 24.87 0.16
CA GLY A 54 6.96 24.85 1.62
C GLY A 54 5.62 25.29 2.24
N LYS A 55 4.54 25.39 1.43
CA LYS A 55 3.19 25.80 1.85
C LYS A 55 2.37 24.57 2.31
N THR A 56 2.85 23.86 3.33
CA THR A 56 2.30 22.55 3.76
C THR A 56 0.79 22.58 4.01
N ASN A 57 0.27 23.56 4.74
CA ASN A 57 -1.17 23.64 5.04
C ASN A 57 -2.04 23.72 3.77
N LYS A 58 -1.56 24.45 2.75
CA LYS A 58 -2.30 24.56 1.47
C LYS A 58 -2.22 23.26 0.68
N SER A 59 -1.07 22.56 0.73
CA SER A 59 -0.90 21.24 0.13
C SER A 59 -1.90 20.25 0.72
N GLU A 60 -1.94 20.14 2.04
CA GLU A 60 -2.86 19.23 2.76
C GLU A 60 -4.33 19.56 2.47
N GLU A 61 -4.69 20.85 2.38
CA GLU A 61 -6.04 21.27 2.00
C GLU A 61 -6.41 20.77 0.60
N CYS A 62 -5.51 20.92 -0.38
CA CYS A 62 -5.72 20.46 -1.76
C CYS A 62 -5.88 18.94 -1.82
N TYR A 63 -4.97 18.19 -1.18
CA TYR A 63 -5.02 16.74 -1.12
C TYR A 63 -6.30 16.23 -0.42
N GLY A 64 -6.67 16.85 0.69
CA GLY A 64 -7.90 16.53 1.39
C GLY A 64 -9.16 16.79 0.56
N LYS A 65 -9.19 17.88 -0.24
CA LYS A 65 -10.27 18.16 -1.18
C LYS A 65 -10.34 17.09 -2.27
N ALA A 66 -9.21 16.63 -2.81
CA ALA A 66 -9.17 15.59 -3.83
C ALA A 66 -9.76 14.26 -3.30
N ILE A 67 -9.41 13.85 -2.07
CA ILE A 67 -9.93 12.63 -1.45
C ILE A 67 -11.44 12.74 -1.18
N LYS A 68 -11.94 13.87 -0.71
CA LYS A 68 -13.38 14.07 -0.45
C LYS A 68 -14.26 13.94 -1.70
N LYS A 69 -13.67 14.13 -2.89
CA LYS A 69 -14.37 14.01 -4.18
C LYS A 69 -14.27 12.61 -4.82
N ILE A 70 -13.79 11.61 -4.08
CA ILE A 70 -13.72 10.22 -4.58
C ILE A 70 -15.13 9.66 -4.75
N ILE A 71 -15.36 9.00 -5.89
CA ILE A 71 -16.56 8.20 -6.14
C ILE A 71 -16.33 6.75 -5.68
N PRO A 72 -17.35 6.00 -5.24
CA PRO A 72 -17.24 4.65 -4.70
C PRO A 72 -17.04 3.60 -5.81
N GLN A 73 -15.95 3.71 -6.55
CA GLN A 73 -15.53 2.79 -7.59
C GLN A 73 -14.06 2.41 -7.40
N ASN A 74 -13.75 1.10 -7.49
CA ASN A 74 -12.39 0.59 -7.29
C ASN A 74 -11.36 1.29 -8.17
N THR A 75 -11.66 1.43 -9.47
CA THR A 75 -10.77 2.08 -10.44
C THR A 75 -10.51 3.55 -10.09
N ALA A 76 -11.54 4.29 -9.67
CA ALA A 76 -11.38 5.71 -9.29
C ALA A 76 -10.51 5.87 -8.04
N ILE A 77 -10.65 4.98 -7.06
CA ILE A 77 -9.86 4.98 -5.83
C ILE A 77 -8.40 4.64 -6.15
N ILE A 78 -8.18 3.57 -6.93
CA ILE A 78 -6.83 3.15 -7.34
C ILE A 78 -6.13 4.24 -8.15
N ASN A 79 -6.82 4.86 -9.10
CA ASN A 79 -6.25 5.93 -9.94
C ASN A 79 -5.83 7.13 -9.09
N LEU A 80 -6.67 7.56 -8.14
CA LEU A 80 -6.34 8.67 -7.27
C LEU A 80 -5.16 8.33 -6.34
N ALA A 81 -5.15 7.14 -5.74
CA ALA A 81 -4.06 6.69 -4.90
C ALA A 81 -2.74 6.57 -5.68
N ASN A 82 -2.79 6.09 -6.94
CA ASN A 82 -1.62 6.04 -7.80
C ASN A 82 -1.06 7.43 -8.14
N LYS A 83 -1.90 8.44 -8.28
CA LYS A 83 -1.43 9.83 -8.44
C LYS A 83 -0.59 10.26 -7.22
N PHE A 84 -1.05 10.00 -5.99
CA PHE A 84 -0.28 10.26 -4.78
C PHE A 84 1.02 9.45 -4.72
N LYS A 85 0.98 8.15 -5.08
CA LYS A 85 2.18 7.30 -5.15
C LYS A 85 3.23 7.85 -6.14
N ASN A 86 2.80 8.35 -7.29
CA ASN A 86 3.69 8.90 -8.32
C ASN A 86 4.47 10.12 -7.83
N ILE A 87 3.90 10.93 -6.95
CA ILE A 87 4.56 12.05 -6.29
C ILE A 87 5.18 11.67 -4.93
N ARG A 88 5.23 10.37 -4.61
CA ARG A 88 5.77 9.78 -3.37
C ARG A 88 5.04 10.20 -2.09
N GLU A 89 3.80 10.62 -2.20
CA GLU A 89 2.91 10.95 -1.10
C GLU A 89 2.15 9.71 -0.62
N TYR A 90 2.89 8.72 -0.08
CA TYR A 90 2.32 7.42 0.30
C TYR A 90 1.29 7.54 1.42
N SER A 91 1.49 8.45 2.38
CA SER A 91 0.54 8.72 3.45
C SER A 91 -0.83 9.18 2.92
N TRP A 92 -0.86 9.95 1.82
CA TRP A 92 -2.10 10.36 1.17
C TRP A 92 -2.69 9.24 0.29
N ALA A 93 -1.87 8.38 -0.29
CA ALA A 93 -2.34 7.16 -0.95
C ALA A 93 -3.03 6.22 0.05
N ILE A 94 -2.46 6.03 1.25
CA ILE A 94 -3.05 5.26 2.35
C ILE A 94 -4.41 5.84 2.74
N LYS A 95 -4.51 7.16 3.00
CA LYS A 95 -5.78 7.84 3.30
C LYS A 95 -6.82 7.62 2.19
N THR A 96 -6.38 7.63 0.93
CA THR A 96 -7.23 7.39 -0.24
C THR A 96 -7.82 5.99 -0.23
N TYR A 97 -7.00 4.95 -0.01
CA TYR A 97 -7.48 3.57 0.07
C TYR A 97 -8.36 3.34 1.31
N GLN A 98 -8.02 3.93 2.47
CA GLN A 98 -8.84 3.83 3.68
C GLN A 98 -10.22 4.47 3.46
N GLN A 99 -10.28 5.66 2.87
CA GLN A 99 -11.55 6.28 2.49
C GLN A 99 -12.31 5.43 1.47
N GLY A 100 -11.61 4.81 0.53
CA GLY A 100 -12.16 3.87 -0.43
C GLY A 100 -12.84 2.67 0.22
N ARG A 101 -12.22 2.06 1.24
CA ARG A 101 -12.81 0.96 2.02
C ARG A 101 -14.15 1.36 2.65
N ILE A 102 -14.20 2.56 3.22
CA ILE A 102 -15.41 3.11 3.84
C ILE A 102 -16.51 3.30 2.79
N LEU A 103 -16.19 3.96 1.68
CA LEU A 103 -17.14 4.24 0.59
C LEU A 103 -17.68 2.98 -0.06
N LEU A 104 -16.83 1.97 -0.25
CA LEU A 104 -17.22 0.68 -0.84
C LEU A 104 -17.90 -0.26 0.16
N LYS A 105 -17.84 0.04 1.46
CA LYS A 105 -18.25 -0.86 2.56
C LYS A 105 -17.52 -2.22 2.50
N LYS A 106 -16.25 -2.21 2.11
CA LYS A 106 -15.40 -3.40 1.95
C LYS A 106 -14.12 -3.24 2.78
N PRO A 107 -14.08 -3.73 4.03
CA PRO A 107 -12.93 -3.55 4.93
C PRO A 107 -11.64 -4.24 4.41
N ASP A 108 -11.79 -5.33 3.65
CA ASP A 108 -10.67 -6.08 3.08
C ASP A 108 -10.29 -5.63 1.65
N ALA A 109 -10.85 -4.52 1.13
CA ALA A 109 -10.42 -3.98 -0.15
C ALA A 109 -9.00 -3.39 -0.04
N PHE A 110 -8.23 -3.43 -1.12
CA PHE A 110 -6.91 -2.79 -1.24
C PHE A 110 -5.87 -3.24 -0.19
N LEU A 111 -5.95 -4.52 0.27
CA LEU A 111 -4.99 -5.04 1.25
C LEU A 111 -3.56 -4.96 0.74
N LYS A 112 -3.34 -5.40 -0.51
CA LYS A 112 -2.03 -5.38 -1.16
C LYS A 112 -1.53 -3.95 -1.35
N GLU A 113 -2.36 -3.09 -1.93
CA GLU A 113 -2.00 -1.70 -2.23
C GLU A 113 -1.68 -0.89 -0.96
N LEU A 114 -2.41 -1.14 0.12
CA LEU A 114 -2.11 -0.56 1.44
C LEU A 114 -0.82 -1.12 2.01
N GLY A 115 -0.61 -2.44 1.92
CA GLY A 115 0.63 -3.08 2.35
C GLY A 115 1.84 -2.49 1.62
N ASP A 116 1.75 -2.32 0.29
CA ASP A 116 2.78 -1.68 -0.53
C ASP A 116 3.06 -0.23 -0.09
N CYS A 117 2.02 0.54 0.25
CA CYS A 117 2.21 1.92 0.72
C CYS A 117 2.88 1.98 2.10
N TYR A 118 2.45 1.15 3.05
CA TYR A 118 3.09 1.09 4.37
C TYR A 118 4.54 0.57 4.30
N LEU A 119 4.83 -0.35 3.35
CA LEU A 119 6.18 -0.78 3.06
C LEU A 119 7.08 0.40 2.65
N MET A 120 6.57 1.27 1.76
CA MET A 120 7.31 2.45 1.30
C MET A 120 7.52 3.49 2.39
N GLU A 121 6.57 3.61 3.33
CA GLU A 121 6.68 4.45 4.53
C GLU A 121 7.54 3.81 5.65
N ARG A 122 7.93 2.53 5.48
CA ARG A 122 8.61 1.72 6.50
C ARG A 122 7.79 1.55 7.79
N ASP A 123 6.48 1.66 7.70
CA ASP A 123 5.56 1.40 8.80
C ASP A 123 5.19 -0.09 8.83
N TYR A 124 6.14 -0.90 9.30
CA TYR A 124 6.02 -2.36 9.30
C TYR A 124 4.95 -2.85 10.29
N GLU A 125 4.66 -2.09 11.34
CA GLU A 125 3.59 -2.42 12.31
C GLU A 125 2.21 -2.34 11.64
N GLN A 126 1.98 -1.40 10.72
CA GLN A 126 0.74 -1.32 9.95
C GLN A 126 0.73 -2.25 8.72
N MET A 127 1.88 -2.53 8.15
CA MET A 127 2.03 -3.42 6.99
C MET A 127 1.70 -4.88 7.34
N MET A 128 2.28 -5.41 8.43
CA MET A 128 2.18 -6.82 8.77
C MET A 128 0.75 -7.33 8.98
N PRO A 129 -0.17 -6.62 9.66
CA PRO A 129 -1.57 -7.02 9.75
C PRO A 129 -2.26 -7.17 8.38
N LEU A 130 -1.90 -6.35 7.40
CA LEU A 130 -2.45 -6.44 6.04
C LEU A 130 -1.94 -7.68 5.31
N PHE A 131 -0.67 -8.02 5.47
CA PHE A 131 -0.07 -9.22 4.91
C PHE A 131 -0.66 -10.48 5.54
N VAL A 132 -0.80 -10.50 6.85
CA VAL A 132 -1.50 -11.58 7.57
C VAL A 132 -2.92 -11.74 7.03
N ARG A 133 -3.68 -10.64 6.92
CA ARG A 133 -5.04 -10.69 6.40
C ARG A 133 -5.10 -11.16 4.96
N THR A 134 -4.12 -10.79 4.14
CA THR A 134 -4.01 -11.27 2.77
C THR A 134 -3.81 -12.80 2.73
N LEU A 135 -2.95 -13.33 3.58
CA LEU A 135 -2.71 -14.79 3.69
C LEU A 135 -3.91 -15.54 4.27
N GLU A 136 -4.66 -14.93 5.19
CA GLU A 136 -5.91 -15.51 5.71
C GLU A 136 -6.95 -15.69 4.60
N LEU A 137 -7.08 -14.72 3.71
CA LEU A 137 -8.04 -14.74 2.61
C LEU A 137 -7.55 -15.54 1.40
N ASN A 138 -6.27 -15.53 1.14
CA ASN A 138 -5.62 -16.20 0.01
C ASN A 138 -4.23 -16.72 0.41
N PRO A 139 -4.14 -17.94 0.98
CA PRO A 139 -2.87 -18.56 1.33
C PRO A 139 -1.86 -18.65 0.18
N GLY A 140 -2.33 -18.78 -1.07
CA GLY A 140 -1.47 -18.82 -2.26
C GLY A 140 -0.72 -17.52 -2.54
N SER A 141 -0.94 -16.46 -1.77
CA SER A 141 -0.18 -15.21 -1.87
C SER A 141 1.18 -15.26 -1.15
N ILE A 142 1.57 -16.41 -0.55
CA ILE A 142 2.76 -16.53 0.29
C ILE A 142 4.04 -16.10 -0.43
N ASP A 143 4.25 -16.53 -1.68
CA ASP A 143 5.44 -16.17 -2.46
C ASP A 143 5.55 -14.66 -2.68
N ASN A 144 4.42 -14.00 -2.94
CA ASN A 144 4.40 -12.54 -3.12
C ASN A 144 4.72 -11.82 -1.80
N ILE A 145 4.14 -12.28 -0.68
CA ILE A 145 4.38 -11.69 0.65
C ILE A 145 5.85 -11.88 1.06
N THR A 146 6.41 -13.08 0.91
CA THR A 146 7.82 -13.34 1.26
C THR A 146 8.79 -12.56 0.38
N ALA A 147 8.47 -12.36 -0.90
CA ALA A 147 9.26 -11.48 -1.77
C ALA A 147 9.24 -10.02 -1.30
N GLN A 148 8.08 -9.50 -0.89
CA GLN A 148 7.96 -8.14 -0.33
C GLN A 148 8.71 -8.01 1.00
N LEU A 149 8.61 -8.99 1.89
CA LEU A 149 9.36 -9.02 3.15
C LEU A 149 10.87 -9.11 2.91
N SER A 150 11.31 -9.90 1.92
CA SER A 150 12.72 -9.95 1.51
C SER A 150 13.23 -8.59 1.03
N PHE A 151 12.43 -7.92 0.19
CA PHE A 151 12.74 -6.56 -0.26
C PHE A 151 12.80 -5.57 0.90
N ALA A 152 11.83 -5.62 1.81
CA ALA A 152 11.80 -4.77 3.01
C ALA A 152 13.07 -4.96 3.85
N ARG A 153 13.42 -6.23 4.19
CA ARG A 153 14.59 -6.57 4.98
C ARG A 153 15.89 -6.11 4.33
N SER A 154 16.05 -6.28 3.02
CA SER A 154 17.27 -5.87 2.30
C SER A 154 17.47 -4.34 2.27
N ASN A 155 16.40 -3.57 2.46
CA ASN A 155 16.44 -2.11 2.49
C ASN A 155 16.31 -1.51 3.90
N ASP A 156 16.19 -2.35 4.93
CA ASP A 156 16.03 -1.92 6.33
C ASP A 156 17.37 -1.92 7.06
N ILE A 157 18.11 -0.82 6.93
CA ILE A 157 19.45 -0.66 7.50
C ILE A 157 19.45 -0.75 9.03
N VAL A 158 18.35 -0.36 9.69
CA VAL A 158 18.25 -0.30 11.17
C VAL A 158 17.64 -1.56 11.77
N ASN A 159 17.32 -2.55 10.93
CA ASN A 159 16.70 -3.83 11.32
C ASN A 159 15.42 -3.66 12.16
N SER A 160 14.54 -2.76 11.74
CA SER A 160 13.26 -2.50 12.42
C SER A 160 12.15 -3.47 12.03
N ILE A 161 12.28 -4.15 10.87
CA ILE A 161 11.27 -5.09 10.37
C ILE A 161 11.32 -6.46 11.08
N ASP A 162 12.50 -7.00 11.38
CA ASP A 162 12.64 -8.34 11.96
C ASP A 162 11.89 -8.48 13.29
N PRO A 163 11.98 -7.54 14.26
CA PRO A 163 11.19 -7.61 15.48
C PRO A 163 9.68 -7.63 15.23
N VAL A 164 9.19 -6.94 14.19
CA VAL A 164 7.76 -6.92 13.83
C VAL A 164 7.33 -8.27 13.26
N ILE A 165 8.14 -8.88 12.39
CA ILE A 165 7.87 -10.23 11.85
C ILE A 165 7.85 -11.24 13.00
N GLU A 166 8.85 -11.26 13.89
CA GLU A 166 8.94 -12.17 15.02
C GLU A 166 7.73 -12.07 15.96
N LYS A 167 7.38 -10.85 16.37
CA LYS A 167 6.22 -10.56 17.20
C LYS A 167 4.93 -11.08 16.55
N THR A 168 4.79 -10.85 15.24
CA THR A 168 3.61 -11.27 14.47
C THR A 168 3.53 -12.80 14.40
N LEU A 169 4.59 -13.47 14.00
CA LEU A 169 4.64 -14.94 13.90
C LEU A 169 4.38 -15.59 15.27
N LYS A 170 5.00 -15.08 16.33
CA LYS A 170 4.77 -15.57 17.68
C LYS A 170 3.28 -15.47 18.09
N SER A 171 2.64 -14.34 17.78
CA SER A 171 1.22 -14.14 18.08
C SER A 171 0.31 -15.05 17.26
N LEU A 172 0.64 -15.32 16.00
CA LEU A 172 -0.15 -16.18 15.12
C LEU A 172 -0.02 -17.65 15.52
N CYS A 173 1.18 -18.15 15.72
CA CYS A 173 1.45 -19.56 16.00
C CYS A 173 1.07 -19.98 17.44
N GLN A 174 0.72 -19.04 18.31
CA GLN A 174 0.15 -19.34 19.64
C GLN A 174 -1.35 -19.67 19.62
N LYS A 175 -2.05 -19.37 18.53
CA LYS A 175 -3.48 -19.69 18.39
C LYS A 175 -3.64 -21.18 18.09
N THR A 176 -4.69 -21.81 18.62
CA THR A 176 -4.93 -23.25 18.49
C THR A 176 -5.22 -23.69 17.04
N ASP A 177 -5.93 -22.84 16.27
CA ASP A 177 -6.41 -23.16 14.91
C ASP A 177 -5.92 -22.16 13.87
N TYR A 178 -4.59 -21.90 13.84
CA TYR A 178 -4.03 -21.04 12.82
C TYR A 178 -3.80 -21.77 11.49
N LEU A 179 -3.83 -21.03 10.40
CA LEU A 179 -3.68 -21.57 9.05
C LEU A 179 -2.24 -22.09 8.80
N PRO A 180 -2.11 -23.22 8.08
CA PRO A 180 -0.77 -23.78 7.75
C PRO A 180 0.17 -22.82 7.05
N VAL A 181 -0.33 -21.84 6.29
CA VAL A 181 0.45 -20.82 5.61
C VAL A 181 1.30 -19.97 6.59
N PHE A 182 0.91 -19.88 7.86
CA PHE A 182 1.72 -19.18 8.86
C PHE A 182 2.92 -20.02 9.35
N ASP A 183 2.84 -21.36 9.32
CA ASP A 183 4.03 -22.20 9.49
C ASP A 183 4.97 -22.05 8.31
N GLU A 184 4.44 -21.97 7.08
CA GLU A 184 5.22 -21.73 5.87
C GLU A 184 5.96 -20.39 5.93
N LEU A 185 5.26 -19.31 6.34
CA LEU A 185 5.88 -18.01 6.58
C LEU A 185 6.95 -18.07 7.68
N ALA A 186 6.70 -18.82 8.75
CA ALA A 186 7.65 -19.01 9.84
C ALA A 186 8.88 -19.81 9.41
N VAL A 187 8.71 -20.85 8.59
CA VAL A 187 9.83 -21.59 7.98
C VAL A 187 10.69 -20.64 7.13
N TRP A 188 10.05 -19.93 6.22
CA TRP A 188 10.75 -18.96 5.37
C TRP A 188 11.54 -17.96 6.20
N TYR A 189 10.91 -17.31 7.18
CA TYR A 189 11.57 -16.28 7.99
C TYR A 189 12.75 -16.83 8.78
N ASN A 190 12.57 -17.98 9.46
CA ASN A 190 13.62 -18.58 10.27
C ASN A 190 14.81 -19.06 9.43
N LEU A 191 14.59 -19.46 8.18
CA LEU A 191 15.68 -19.72 7.23
C LEU A 191 16.46 -18.44 6.88
N GLN A 192 15.77 -17.31 6.72
CA GLN A 192 16.42 -16.02 6.43
C GLN A 192 17.32 -15.53 7.57
N ILE A 193 16.94 -15.77 8.83
CA ILE A 193 17.72 -15.40 10.02
C ILE A 193 18.66 -16.53 10.51
N ARG A 194 18.75 -17.62 9.74
CA ARG A 194 19.57 -18.81 10.05
C ARG A 194 19.21 -19.52 11.36
N ASN A 195 17.96 -19.39 11.82
CA ASN A 195 17.43 -20.15 12.96
C ASN A 195 16.89 -21.50 12.48
N TYR A 196 17.77 -22.39 12.08
CA TYR A 196 17.43 -23.67 11.44
C TYR A 196 16.60 -24.59 12.35
N LEU A 197 16.80 -24.52 13.66
CA LEU A 197 16.05 -25.36 14.61
C LEU A 197 14.56 -24.99 14.60
N LEU A 198 14.26 -23.70 14.68
CA LEU A 198 12.87 -23.21 14.67
C LEU A 198 12.23 -23.38 13.28
N ALA A 199 13.01 -23.20 12.22
CA ALA A 199 12.56 -23.51 10.86
C ALA A 199 12.14 -24.98 10.71
N LEU A 200 12.94 -25.92 11.23
CA LEU A 200 12.61 -27.34 11.21
C LEU A 200 11.35 -27.65 12.03
N GLN A 201 11.18 -27.05 13.20
CA GLN A 201 9.98 -27.25 14.02
C GLN A 201 8.70 -26.83 13.26
N HIS A 202 8.70 -25.65 12.61
CA HIS A 202 7.57 -25.21 11.81
C HIS A 202 7.36 -26.06 10.54
N ALA A 203 8.43 -26.56 9.91
CA ALA A 203 8.31 -27.45 8.76
C ALA A 203 7.64 -28.79 9.14
N VAL A 204 7.96 -29.35 10.30
CA VAL A 204 7.29 -30.55 10.82
C VAL A 204 5.81 -30.29 11.13
N LEU A 205 5.47 -29.14 11.75
CA LEU A 205 4.08 -28.77 12.00
C LEU A 205 3.30 -28.59 10.68
N LEU A 206 3.91 -27.98 9.67
CA LEU A 206 3.32 -27.81 8.34
C LEU A 206 3.02 -29.16 7.69
N ASN A 207 3.98 -30.10 7.72
CA ASN A 207 3.81 -31.45 7.18
C ASN A 207 2.65 -32.19 7.87
N ASN A 208 2.61 -32.19 9.20
CA ASN A 208 1.56 -32.87 9.97
C ASN A 208 0.16 -32.28 9.67
N LYS A 209 0.03 -30.96 9.50
CA LYS A 209 -1.22 -30.32 9.13
C LYS A 209 -1.64 -30.62 7.68
N SER A 210 -0.68 -30.84 6.79
CA SER A 210 -0.95 -31.20 5.39
C SER A 210 -1.39 -32.65 5.27
N GLU A 211 -0.77 -33.57 5.98
CA GLU A 211 -1.14 -35.01 6.02
C GLU A 211 -2.55 -35.21 6.61
N ASN A 212 -2.90 -34.52 7.69
CA ASN A 212 -4.24 -34.54 8.26
C ASN A 212 -5.32 -34.07 7.29
N LYS A 213 -5.02 -33.12 6.38
CA LYS A 213 -5.94 -32.73 5.31
C LYS A 213 -6.13 -33.84 4.27
N LEU A 214 -5.06 -34.53 3.87
CA LEU A 214 -5.13 -35.66 2.94
C LEU A 214 -6.02 -36.78 3.47
N HIS A 215 -5.94 -37.09 4.76
CA HIS A 215 -6.81 -38.10 5.41
C HIS A 215 -8.30 -37.71 5.44
N ILE A 216 -8.63 -36.43 5.53
CA ILE A 216 -10.02 -35.95 5.51
C ILE A 216 -10.62 -36.06 4.09
N PHE A 217 -9.83 -35.99 3.04
CA PHE A 217 -10.28 -36.13 1.64
C PHE A 217 -10.30 -37.59 1.14
N LEU A 218 -9.70 -38.55 1.87
CA LEU A 218 -9.65 -39.95 1.51
C LEU A 218 -10.65 -40.82 2.29
N ASN A 219 -11.42 -40.27 3.22
CA ASN A 219 -12.55 -40.87 3.92
C ASN A 219 -13.88 -40.18 3.54
#